data_eea2eee9505a263960b20c08c5a06357
#
_entry.id   eea2eee9505a263960b20c08c5a06357
#
_cell.length_a   1.000
_cell.length_b   1.000
_cell.length_c   1.000
_cell.angle_alpha   90.00
_cell.angle_beta   90.00
_cell.angle_gamma   90.00
#
_symmetry.space_group_name_H-M   'P 1'
#
loop_
_entity.id
_entity.type
_entity.pdbx_description
1 polymer ?
#
loop_
_entity_poly.entity_id
_entity_poly.type
_entity_poly.pdbx_seq_one_letter_code
_entity_poly.pdbx_strand_id
1 'polypeptide(L)'
;VGTIIEAPVLNVRLVRAGKGIKSAGRPVLGKVEESFLEMLSHGDTFFFAGEVLRFEGIRENECFVSKTHDEDAKIPAYAGGKFPLSTYLAASVRKMLANPDEWSKLPEQVQDWLEIQREYSVLPTAENLLVETFPRDDRYFLAAYPFEGRLAHQTLGMLLTRRLERGGARPLGFVATDYSICVWGLRNMGWMIRTGELSLAALFDEDMLGDDLDAWLAESWMMKRSFRNCALISGLIEKRHPGNEKSGRQVTVSA
;
A
#
# COMPACT_ATOMS: atom_id res chain seq x y z
N VAL A 1 -11.04 -19.96 17.94
CA VAL A 1 -9.93 -19.04 17.65
C VAL A 1 -9.61 -19.22 16.18
N GLY A 2 -9.85 -18.18 15.37
CA GLY A 2 -9.64 -18.23 13.93
C GLY A 2 -8.35 -17.52 13.53
N THR A 3 -7.86 -17.85 12.35
CA THR A 3 -6.73 -17.15 11.71
C THR A 3 -7.14 -15.83 11.04
N ILE A 4 -8.44 -15.51 11.04
CA ILE A 4 -8.99 -14.28 10.47
C ILE A 4 -8.94 -13.18 11.53
N ILE A 5 -8.16 -12.14 11.25
CA ILE A 5 -8.06 -10.95 12.09
C ILE A 5 -8.92 -9.87 11.45
N GLU A 6 -9.87 -9.35 12.21
CA GLU A 6 -10.63 -8.17 11.79
C GLU A 6 -9.71 -6.94 11.75
N ALA A 7 -9.80 -6.15 10.68
CA ALA A 7 -9.13 -4.86 10.63
C ALA A 7 -9.65 -3.98 11.80
N PRO A 8 -8.77 -3.29 12.53
CA PRO A 8 -9.20 -2.38 13.57
C PRO A 8 -9.98 -1.22 12.97
N VAL A 9 -11.17 -0.97 13.52
CA VAL A 9 -12.04 0.13 13.10
C VAL A 9 -12.32 1.05 14.28
N LEU A 10 -12.42 2.35 14.01
CA LEU A 10 -12.77 3.37 15.00
C LEU A 10 -14.15 3.94 14.70
N ASN A 11 -14.90 4.27 15.76
CA ASN A 11 -16.17 4.96 15.62
C ASN A 11 -15.94 6.43 15.26
N VAL A 12 -16.56 6.89 14.17
CA VAL A 12 -16.51 8.30 13.77
C VAL A 12 -17.58 9.08 14.51
N ARG A 13 -17.15 10.06 15.30
CA ARG A 13 -18.02 10.87 16.15
C ARG A 13 -17.96 12.36 15.79
N LEU A 14 -19.12 12.96 15.56
CA LEU A 14 -19.22 14.37 15.24
C LEU A 14 -18.97 15.25 16.46
N VAL A 15 -18.10 16.25 16.36
CA VAL A 15 -17.89 17.29 17.38
C VAL A 15 -18.14 18.68 16.80
N ARG A 16 -18.32 19.68 17.65
CA ARG A 16 -18.39 21.08 17.21
C ARG A 16 -16.97 21.62 17.03
N ALA A 17 -16.71 22.24 15.89
CA ALA A 17 -15.44 22.88 15.60
C ALA A 17 -15.05 23.87 16.73
N GLY A 18 -13.79 23.81 17.16
CA GLY A 18 -13.24 24.74 18.15
C GLY A 18 -13.64 24.52 19.62
N LYS A 19 -14.48 23.55 19.94
CA LYS A 19 -14.79 23.16 21.32
C LYS A 19 -14.19 21.78 21.58
N GLY A 20 -13.15 21.72 22.39
CA GLY A 20 -12.37 20.51 22.68
C GLY A 20 -13.18 19.20 22.78
N ILE A 21 -12.53 18.10 22.58
CA ILE A 21 -13.10 16.75 22.47
C ILE A 21 -13.85 16.38 23.77
N LYS A 22 -15.14 16.68 23.82
CA LYS A 22 -16.07 16.16 24.84
C LYS A 22 -16.99 15.16 24.15
N SER A 23 -16.81 13.88 24.44
CA SER A 23 -17.45 12.78 23.73
C SER A 23 -18.87 12.43 24.19
N ALA A 24 -19.27 12.84 25.37
CA ALA A 24 -20.53 12.39 25.97
C ALA A 24 -21.76 12.80 25.13
N GLY A 25 -22.53 11.79 24.68
CA GLY A 25 -23.87 11.96 24.11
C GLY A 25 -23.96 12.34 22.63
N ARG A 26 -22.88 12.23 21.83
CA ARG A 26 -22.92 12.59 20.40
C ARG A 26 -23.13 11.39 19.49
N PRO A 27 -23.83 11.55 18.35
CA PRO A 27 -24.10 10.45 17.46
C PRO A 27 -22.81 9.90 16.83
N VAL A 28 -22.74 8.58 16.71
CA VAL A 28 -21.75 7.89 15.88
C VAL A 28 -22.26 7.91 14.44
N LEU A 29 -21.46 8.44 13.52
CA LEU A 29 -21.78 8.51 12.09
C LEU A 29 -21.54 7.16 11.38
N GLY A 30 -20.63 6.35 11.91
CA GLY A 30 -20.23 5.06 11.35
C GLY A 30 -18.87 4.62 11.86
N LYS A 31 -18.25 3.69 11.12
CA LYS A 31 -16.93 3.14 11.44
C LYS A 31 -15.99 3.31 10.27
N VAL A 32 -14.74 3.68 10.53
CA VAL A 32 -13.66 3.80 9.56
C VAL A 32 -12.46 2.98 10.02
N GLU A 33 -11.72 2.38 9.09
CA GLU A 33 -10.51 1.64 9.41
C GLU A 33 -9.45 2.55 10.04
N GLU A 34 -8.83 2.07 11.11
CA GLU A 34 -7.79 2.79 11.83
C GLU A 34 -6.61 3.13 10.91
N SER A 35 -6.27 2.25 9.98
CA SER A 35 -5.19 2.43 9.00
C SER A 35 -5.37 3.67 8.11
N PHE A 36 -6.60 4.01 7.75
CA PHE A 36 -6.88 5.25 7.02
C PHE A 36 -6.70 6.47 7.92
N LEU A 37 -7.21 6.41 9.14
CA LEU A 37 -7.15 7.52 10.09
C LEU A 37 -5.73 7.83 10.58
N GLU A 38 -4.84 6.82 10.62
CA GLU A 38 -3.43 6.99 10.95
C GLU A 38 -2.65 7.82 9.91
N MET A 39 -3.14 7.88 8.67
CA MET A 39 -2.56 8.70 7.60
C MET A 39 -3.02 10.17 7.64
N LEU A 40 -3.98 10.51 8.52
CA LEU A 40 -4.52 11.85 8.62
C LEU A 40 -3.79 12.67 9.68
N SER A 41 -3.52 13.91 9.34
CA SER A 41 -3.08 14.95 10.27
C SER A 41 -4.29 15.76 10.78
N HIS A 42 -4.15 16.36 11.94
CA HIS A 42 -5.20 17.27 12.46
C HIS A 42 -5.51 18.36 11.43
N GLY A 43 -6.78 18.52 11.09
CA GLY A 43 -7.23 19.48 10.11
C GLY A 43 -7.42 18.90 8.70
N ASP A 44 -6.89 17.72 8.39
CA ASP A 44 -7.16 17.03 7.14
C ASP A 44 -8.64 16.76 6.97
N THR A 45 -9.11 16.77 5.72
CA THR A 45 -10.51 16.56 5.39
C THR A 45 -10.72 15.24 4.67
N PHE A 46 -11.86 14.60 4.91
CA PHE A 46 -12.24 13.38 4.20
C PHE A 46 -13.75 13.27 4.04
N PHE A 47 -14.16 12.56 2.99
CA PHE A 47 -15.56 12.34 2.68
C PHE A 47 -16.07 11.09 3.40
N PHE A 48 -17.12 11.23 4.22
CA PHE A 48 -17.69 10.11 4.95
C PHE A 48 -19.17 10.33 5.24
N ALA A 49 -19.99 9.29 5.09
CA ALA A 49 -21.44 9.32 5.34
C ALA A 49 -22.16 10.43 4.56
N GLY A 50 -21.73 10.73 3.32
CA GLY A 50 -22.34 11.76 2.48
C GLY A 50 -21.92 13.20 2.79
N GLU A 51 -20.97 13.40 3.71
CA GLU A 51 -20.51 14.72 4.15
C GLU A 51 -18.99 14.82 4.12
N VAL A 52 -18.48 16.04 3.93
CA VAL A 52 -17.06 16.34 4.10
C VAL A 52 -16.80 16.64 5.58
N LEU A 53 -15.89 15.89 6.17
CA LEU A 53 -15.54 15.94 7.58
C LEU A 53 -14.07 16.34 7.75
N ARG A 54 -13.81 17.20 8.74
CA ARG A 54 -12.45 17.55 9.16
C ARG A 54 -12.04 16.65 10.32
N PHE A 55 -10.86 16.06 10.23
CA PHE A 55 -10.26 15.24 11.26
C PHE A 55 -9.75 16.10 12.41
N GLU A 56 -10.30 15.87 13.62
CA GLU A 56 -9.95 16.59 14.84
C GLU A 56 -9.02 15.76 15.76
N GLY A 57 -8.98 14.44 15.58
CA GLY A 57 -8.10 13.55 16.31
C GLY A 57 -8.73 12.22 16.72
N ILE A 58 -7.91 11.37 17.32
CA ILE A 58 -8.33 10.06 17.86
C ILE A 58 -8.14 10.06 19.36
N ARG A 59 -9.12 9.53 20.07
CA ARG A 59 -9.03 9.24 21.49
C ARG A 59 -9.68 7.89 21.77
N GLU A 60 -8.92 6.98 22.36
CA GLU A 60 -9.35 5.59 22.58
C GLU A 60 -9.79 4.93 21.25
N ASN A 61 -11.02 4.45 21.16
CA ASN A 61 -11.61 3.82 19.98
C ASN A 61 -12.50 4.77 19.17
N GLU A 62 -12.34 6.07 19.34
CA GLU A 62 -13.17 7.08 18.70
C GLU A 62 -12.33 8.05 17.86
N CYS A 63 -12.78 8.28 16.64
CA CYS A 63 -12.31 9.32 15.75
C CYS A 63 -13.26 10.51 15.84
N PHE A 64 -12.74 11.66 16.20
CA PHE A 64 -13.50 12.89 16.32
C PHE A 64 -13.37 13.73 15.05
N VAL A 65 -14.52 14.19 14.56
CA VAL A 65 -14.61 14.94 13.30
C VAL A 65 -15.56 16.13 13.44
N SER A 66 -15.32 17.20 12.71
CA SER A 66 -16.26 18.32 12.55
C SER A 66 -16.70 18.44 11.10
N LYS A 67 -17.91 18.98 10.86
CA LYS A 67 -18.39 19.25 9.48
C LYS A 67 -17.60 20.40 8.89
N THR A 68 -17.26 20.28 7.62
CA THR A 68 -16.57 21.31 6.84
C THR A 68 -16.97 21.22 5.35
N HIS A 69 -16.45 22.14 4.54
CA HIS A 69 -16.52 22.09 3.09
C HIS A 69 -15.10 22.09 2.55
N ASP A 70 -14.80 21.15 1.68
CA ASP A 70 -13.50 21.07 1.00
C ASP A 70 -13.68 20.25 -0.29
N GLU A 71 -13.22 20.78 -1.42
CA GLU A 71 -13.31 20.12 -2.71
C GLU A 71 -12.29 18.99 -2.87
N ASP A 72 -11.17 19.05 -2.13
CA ASP A 72 -10.07 18.08 -2.19
C ASP A 72 -10.11 17.06 -1.03
N ALA A 73 -11.28 16.82 -0.44
CA ALA A 73 -11.44 15.89 0.65
C ALA A 73 -10.98 14.48 0.29
N LYS A 74 -10.15 13.86 1.13
CA LYS A 74 -9.67 12.49 0.94
C LYS A 74 -10.82 11.50 1.00
N ILE A 75 -10.76 10.45 0.19
CA ILE A 75 -11.75 9.36 0.23
C ILE A 75 -11.18 8.24 1.09
N PRO A 76 -11.91 7.75 2.12
CA PRO A 76 -11.47 6.63 2.92
C PRO A 76 -11.25 5.39 2.06
N ALA A 77 -10.05 4.83 2.14
CA ALA A 77 -9.75 3.54 1.57
C ALA A 77 -9.94 2.46 2.63
N TYR A 78 -10.77 1.49 2.33
CA TYR A 78 -10.94 0.31 3.17
C TYR A 78 -10.01 -0.78 2.69
N ALA A 79 -9.28 -1.39 3.61
CA ALA A 79 -8.37 -2.48 3.26
C ALA A 79 -9.11 -3.67 2.67
N GLY A 80 -10.37 -3.86 3.04
CA GLY A 80 -11.23 -4.92 2.53
C GLY A 80 -10.59 -6.30 2.68
N GLY A 81 -11.23 -7.31 2.15
CA GLY A 81 -10.62 -8.63 1.95
C GLY A 81 -9.61 -8.52 0.80
N LYS A 82 -8.37 -8.23 1.12
CA LYS A 82 -7.28 -8.23 0.12
C LYS A 82 -6.88 -9.67 -0.20
N PHE A 83 -7.78 -10.42 -0.81
CA PHE A 83 -7.39 -11.71 -1.37
C PHE A 83 -6.32 -11.46 -2.43
N PRO A 84 -5.17 -12.15 -2.33
CA PRO A 84 -4.17 -12.07 -3.39
C PRO A 84 -4.78 -12.64 -4.68
N LEU A 85 -4.43 -12.04 -5.81
CA LEU A 85 -4.72 -12.64 -7.11
C LEU A 85 -4.10 -14.03 -7.18
N SER A 86 -4.85 -14.97 -7.74
CA SER A 86 -4.27 -16.28 -8.04
C SER A 86 -3.22 -16.14 -9.13
N THR A 87 -2.18 -16.97 -9.09
CA THR A 87 -1.15 -17.05 -10.13
C THR A 87 -1.75 -17.32 -11.51
N TYR A 88 -2.84 -18.11 -11.57
CA TYR A 88 -3.58 -18.37 -12.82
C TYR A 88 -4.21 -17.10 -13.41
N LEU A 89 -4.81 -16.26 -12.57
CA LEU A 89 -5.40 -15.00 -13.03
C LEU A 89 -4.32 -14.02 -13.48
N ALA A 90 -3.24 -13.89 -12.72
CA ALA A 90 -2.11 -13.04 -13.10
C ALA A 90 -1.46 -13.47 -14.41
N ALA A 91 -1.24 -14.78 -14.61
CA ALA A 91 -0.74 -15.33 -15.86
C ALA A 91 -1.71 -15.09 -17.03
N SER A 92 -3.02 -15.23 -16.80
CA SER A 92 -4.04 -14.98 -17.82
C SER A 92 -4.08 -13.51 -18.24
N VAL A 93 -3.98 -12.58 -17.29
CA VAL A 93 -3.89 -11.14 -17.59
C VAL A 93 -2.63 -10.83 -18.39
N ARG A 94 -1.47 -11.35 -17.97
CA ARG A 94 -0.21 -11.17 -18.69
C ARG A 94 -0.27 -11.69 -20.13
N LYS A 95 -0.85 -12.89 -20.32
CA LYS A 95 -1.05 -13.47 -21.66
C LYS A 95 -1.98 -12.61 -22.53
N MET A 96 -3.04 -12.09 -21.96
CA MET A 96 -3.98 -11.20 -22.66
C MET A 96 -3.28 -9.88 -23.06
N LEU A 97 -2.49 -9.27 -22.18
CA LEU A 97 -1.72 -8.06 -22.48
C LEU A 97 -0.70 -8.30 -23.61
N ALA A 98 -0.05 -9.45 -23.62
CA ALA A 98 0.94 -9.84 -24.62
C ALA A 98 0.35 -10.13 -26.01
N ASN A 99 -0.98 -10.28 -26.14
CA ASN A 99 -1.64 -10.67 -27.38
C ASN A 99 -2.66 -9.61 -27.86
N PRO A 100 -2.23 -8.62 -28.66
CA PRO A 100 -3.12 -7.56 -29.17
C PRO A 100 -4.35 -8.07 -29.94
N ASP A 101 -4.26 -9.23 -30.59
CA ASP A 101 -5.37 -9.80 -31.35
C ASP A 101 -6.60 -10.14 -30.45
N GLU A 102 -6.37 -10.37 -29.17
CA GLU A 102 -7.43 -10.64 -28.22
C GLU A 102 -8.07 -9.37 -27.64
N TRP A 103 -7.48 -8.20 -27.84
CA TRP A 103 -7.97 -6.95 -27.28
C TRP A 103 -9.33 -6.52 -27.82
N SER A 104 -9.67 -6.95 -29.04
CA SER A 104 -11.00 -6.70 -29.63
C SER A 104 -12.17 -7.24 -28.80
N LYS A 105 -11.92 -8.15 -27.86
CA LYS A 105 -12.91 -8.72 -26.93
C LYS A 105 -13.09 -7.89 -25.66
N LEU A 106 -12.22 -6.90 -25.44
CA LEU A 106 -12.21 -6.04 -24.26
C LEU A 106 -13.13 -4.82 -24.49
N PRO A 107 -13.57 -4.13 -23.41
CA PRO A 107 -14.24 -2.84 -23.54
C PRO A 107 -13.39 -1.81 -24.31
N GLU A 108 -14.02 -0.97 -25.11
CA GLU A 108 -13.35 0.02 -25.98
C GLU A 108 -12.36 0.89 -25.22
N GLN A 109 -12.72 1.38 -24.03
CA GLN A 109 -11.85 2.20 -23.18
C GLN A 109 -10.57 1.48 -22.75
N VAL A 110 -10.65 0.14 -22.60
CA VAL A 110 -9.48 -0.68 -22.27
C VAL A 110 -8.61 -0.88 -23.49
N GLN A 111 -9.22 -1.09 -24.67
CA GLN A 111 -8.51 -1.21 -25.94
C GLN A 111 -7.69 0.06 -26.20
N ASP A 112 -8.31 1.23 -26.12
CA ASP A 112 -7.66 2.53 -26.32
C ASP A 112 -6.47 2.71 -25.39
N TRP A 113 -6.63 2.32 -24.13
CA TRP A 113 -5.55 2.42 -23.14
C TRP A 113 -4.39 1.46 -23.43
N LEU A 114 -4.68 0.24 -23.86
CA LEU A 114 -3.65 -0.73 -24.24
C LEU A 114 -2.92 -0.35 -25.53
N GLU A 115 -3.62 0.29 -26.49
CA GLU A 115 -2.99 0.84 -27.70
C GLU A 115 -1.99 1.96 -27.35
N ILE A 116 -2.34 2.84 -26.42
CA ILE A 116 -1.41 3.87 -25.92
C ILE A 116 -0.19 3.21 -25.28
N GLN A 117 -0.38 2.17 -24.47
CA GLN A 117 0.74 1.43 -23.88
C GLN A 117 1.64 0.83 -24.97
N ARG A 118 1.06 0.23 -26.00
CA ARG A 118 1.80 -0.36 -27.12
C ARG A 118 2.58 0.67 -27.92
N GLU A 119 2.05 1.88 -28.08
CA GLU A 119 2.69 2.97 -28.81
C GLU A 119 3.91 3.55 -28.06
N TYR A 120 3.80 3.72 -26.73
CA TYR A 120 4.79 4.44 -25.93
C TYR A 120 5.73 3.53 -25.13
N SER A 121 5.46 2.23 -25.04
CA SER A 121 6.25 1.27 -24.28
C SER A 121 6.23 -0.11 -24.90
N VAL A 122 6.81 -1.08 -24.20
CA VAL A 122 6.82 -2.50 -24.57
C VAL A 122 5.72 -3.23 -23.81
N LEU A 123 5.10 -4.22 -24.44
CA LEU A 123 4.11 -5.06 -23.79
C LEU A 123 4.79 -6.13 -22.92
N PRO A 124 4.27 -6.42 -21.72
CA PRO A 124 4.80 -7.48 -20.87
C PRO A 124 4.50 -8.85 -21.51
N THR A 125 5.51 -9.71 -21.55
CA THR A 125 5.37 -11.11 -22.03
C THR A 125 5.66 -12.10 -20.90
N ALA A 126 5.36 -13.39 -21.12
CA ALA A 126 5.62 -14.42 -20.12
C ALA A 126 7.14 -14.64 -19.90
N GLU A 127 7.94 -14.38 -20.93
CA GLU A 127 9.38 -14.65 -20.96
C GLU A 127 10.24 -13.48 -20.47
N ASN A 128 9.66 -12.27 -20.35
CA ASN A 128 10.41 -11.06 -20.03
C ASN A 128 9.83 -10.32 -18.83
N LEU A 129 10.70 -9.81 -17.98
CA LEU A 129 10.33 -8.84 -16.96
C LEU A 129 10.40 -7.43 -17.57
N LEU A 130 9.24 -6.79 -17.74
CA LEU A 130 9.20 -5.38 -18.14
C LEU A 130 9.62 -4.51 -16.97
N VAL A 131 10.59 -3.64 -17.19
CA VAL A 131 11.03 -2.61 -16.26
C VAL A 131 11.04 -1.26 -16.96
N GLU A 132 10.35 -0.29 -16.43
CA GLU A 132 10.25 1.06 -16.95
C GLU A 132 10.85 2.07 -15.97
N THR A 133 11.49 3.12 -16.48
CA THR A 133 11.98 4.23 -15.67
C THR A 133 11.51 5.55 -16.25
N PHE A 134 10.98 6.41 -15.40
CA PHE A 134 10.47 7.71 -15.82
C PHE A 134 10.62 8.77 -14.71
N PRO A 135 10.80 10.05 -15.09
CA PRO A 135 10.70 11.17 -14.16
C PRO A 135 9.23 11.56 -13.96
N ARG A 136 8.90 12.03 -12.77
CA ARG A 136 7.65 12.73 -12.49
C ARG A 136 7.88 13.73 -11.36
N ASP A 137 7.55 14.98 -11.62
CA ASP A 137 7.84 16.12 -10.74
C ASP A 137 9.34 16.17 -10.39
N ASP A 138 9.69 16.19 -9.11
CA ASP A 138 11.05 16.21 -8.59
C ASP A 138 11.62 14.81 -8.28
N ARG A 139 10.98 13.73 -8.75
CA ARG A 139 11.30 12.33 -8.43
C ARG A 139 11.50 11.50 -9.68
N TYR A 140 12.17 10.37 -9.49
CA TYR A 140 12.43 9.37 -10.51
C TYR A 140 11.86 8.04 -10.07
N PHE A 141 11.21 7.35 -10.98
CA PHE A 141 10.49 6.13 -10.75
C PHE A 141 11.12 4.97 -11.50
N LEU A 142 11.10 3.79 -10.90
CA LEU A 142 11.38 2.51 -11.51
C LEU A 142 10.17 1.61 -11.25
N ALA A 143 9.47 1.23 -12.30
CA ALA A 143 8.35 0.32 -12.27
C ALA A 143 8.75 -1.03 -12.87
N ALA A 144 8.48 -2.12 -12.18
CA ALA A 144 8.65 -3.49 -12.66
C ALA A 144 7.33 -4.23 -12.62
N TYR A 145 7.09 -5.12 -13.60
CA TYR A 145 5.83 -5.82 -13.79
C TYR A 145 6.00 -7.34 -13.73
N PRO A 146 6.26 -7.93 -12.54
CA PRO A 146 6.48 -9.37 -12.41
C PRO A 146 5.21 -10.22 -12.52
N PHE A 147 4.02 -9.68 -12.19
CA PHE A 147 2.73 -10.39 -12.14
C PHE A 147 2.67 -11.57 -11.16
N GLU A 148 3.42 -11.50 -10.05
CA GLU A 148 3.52 -12.58 -9.06
C GLU A 148 2.66 -12.35 -7.81
N GLY A 149 1.84 -11.31 -7.82
CA GLY A 149 0.95 -10.96 -6.73
C GLY A 149 1.58 -10.06 -5.67
N ARG A 150 0.72 -9.31 -4.99
CA ARG A 150 1.12 -8.24 -4.08
C ARG A 150 2.05 -8.68 -2.95
N LEU A 151 1.87 -9.88 -2.38
CA LEU A 151 2.69 -10.35 -1.26
C LEU A 151 4.15 -10.58 -1.70
N ALA A 152 4.34 -11.23 -2.84
CA ALA A 152 5.67 -11.39 -3.46
C ALA A 152 6.26 -10.01 -3.82
N HIS A 153 5.43 -9.14 -4.41
CA HIS A 153 5.86 -7.80 -4.80
C HIS A 153 6.23 -6.91 -3.59
N GLN A 154 5.59 -7.07 -2.44
CA GLN A 154 5.99 -6.36 -1.22
C GLN A 154 7.39 -6.79 -0.77
N THR A 155 7.68 -8.07 -0.78
CA THR A 155 9.02 -8.59 -0.45
C THR A 155 10.06 -8.11 -1.45
N LEU A 156 9.79 -8.28 -2.75
CA LEU A 156 10.68 -7.79 -3.81
C LEU A 156 10.90 -6.27 -3.75
N GLY A 157 9.85 -5.50 -3.49
CA GLY A 157 9.94 -4.03 -3.38
C GLY A 157 10.86 -3.59 -2.25
N MET A 158 10.83 -4.28 -1.12
CA MET A 158 11.75 -4.02 -0.01
C MET A 158 13.19 -4.35 -0.38
N LEU A 159 13.43 -5.52 -0.97
CA LEU A 159 14.76 -5.94 -1.43
C LEU A 159 15.32 -5.01 -2.50
N LEU A 160 14.50 -4.65 -3.50
CA LEU A 160 14.87 -3.68 -4.53
C LEU A 160 15.21 -2.31 -3.94
N THR A 161 14.43 -1.83 -2.99
CA THR A 161 14.70 -0.55 -2.31
C THR A 161 16.06 -0.59 -1.63
N ARG A 162 16.41 -1.66 -0.92
CA ARG A 162 17.72 -1.82 -0.28
C ARG A 162 18.87 -1.89 -1.30
N ARG A 163 18.70 -2.60 -2.41
CA ARG A 163 19.70 -2.66 -3.48
C ARG A 163 19.88 -1.31 -4.19
N LEU A 164 18.78 -0.61 -4.45
CA LEU A 164 18.82 0.74 -4.99
C LEU A 164 19.52 1.73 -4.04
N GLU A 165 19.33 1.58 -2.74
CA GLU A 165 20.02 2.37 -1.73
C GLU A 165 21.54 2.11 -1.75
N ARG A 166 21.95 0.85 -1.75
CA ARG A 166 23.38 0.45 -1.89
C ARG A 166 23.98 0.93 -3.21
N GLY A 167 23.22 0.90 -4.30
CA GLY A 167 23.59 1.46 -5.59
C GLY A 167 23.56 2.98 -5.67
N GLY A 168 23.27 3.67 -4.56
CA GLY A 168 23.27 5.13 -4.48
C GLY A 168 22.08 5.83 -5.12
N ALA A 169 21.00 5.12 -5.48
CA ALA A 169 19.82 5.70 -6.12
C ALA A 169 18.95 6.57 -5.19
N ARG A 170 19.19 6.52 -3.87
CA ARG A 170 18.48 7.28 -2.84
C ARG A 170 16.95 7.08 -2.90
N PRO A 171 16.46 5.83 -2.77
CA PRO A 171 15.03 5.56 -2.79
C PRO A 171 14.33 6.21 -1.60
N LEU A 172 13.10 6.67 -1.83
CA LEU A 172 12.25 7.28 -0.80
C LEU A 172 11.12 6.33 -0.35
N GLY A 173 10.76 5.36 -1.19
CA GLY A 173 9.71 4.41 -0.88
C GLY A 173 9.33 3.56 -2.09
N PHE A 174 8.37 2.67 -1.89
CA PHE A 174 7.80 1.84 -2.95
C PHE A 174 6.32 1.57 -2.71
N VAL A 175 5.64 1.19 -3.77
CA VAL A 175 4.28 0.63 -3.74
C VAL A 175 4.27 -0.69 -4.49
N ALA A 176 3.49 -1.65 -3.98
CA ALA A 176 3.29 -2.95 -4.61
C ALA A 176 1.79 -3.18 -4.86
N THR A 177 1.47 -3.58 -6.08
CA THR A 177 0.15 -4.05 -6.50
C THR A 177 0.21 -5.55 -6.76
N ASP A 178 -0.89 -6.15 -7.20
CA ASP A 178 -0.88 -7.56 -7.61
C ASP A 178 -0.11 -7.80 -8.93
N TYR A 179 0.13 -6.76 -9.72
CA TYR A 179 0.76 -6.85 -11.04
C TYR A 179 2.16 -6.24 -11.10
N SER A 180 2.44 -5.27 -10.26
CA SER A 180 3.62 -4.42 -10.38
C SER A 180 4.18 -3.95 -9.05
N ILE A 181 5.45 -3.52 -9.12
CA ILE A 181 6.18 -2.83 -8.07
C ILE A 181 6.64 -1.49 -8.65
N CYS A 182 6.48 -0.42 -7.91
CA CYS A 182 7.02 0.88 -8.31
C CYS A 182 7.83 1.47 -7.16
N VAL A 183 9.10 1.71 -7.38
CA VAL A 183 10.02 2.37 -6.43
C VAL A 183 10.28 3.79 -6.93
N TRP A 184 10.31 4.77 -6.03
CA TRP A 184 10.67 6.14 -6.38
C TRP A 184 11.82 6.64 -5.52
N GLY A 185 12.64 7.52 -6.10
CA GLY A 185 13.84 8.05 -5.46
C GLY A 185 14.23 9.43 -5.97
N LEU A 186 15.33 9.95 -5.42
CA LEU A 186 15.83 11.29 -5.71
C LEU A 186 16.83 11.33 -6.88
N ARG A 187 17.38 10.18 -7.29
CA ARG A 187 18.32 10.11 -8.41
C ARG A 187 17.68 9.47 -9.63
N ASN A 188 18.11 9.88 -10.79
CA ASN A 188 17.63 9.38 -12.07
C ASN A 188 18.11 7.93 -12.31
N MET A 189 17.30 6.97 -11.87
CA MET A 189 17.61 5.54 -12.01
C MET A 189 17.76 5.10 -13.46
N GLY A 190 16.96 5.69 -14.37
CA GLY A 190 17.08 5.40 -15.80
C GLY A 190 18.42 5.87 -16.39
N TRP A 191 18.92 7.01 -15.95
CA TRP A 191 20.26 7.49 -16.34
C TRP A 191 21.35 6.58 -15.74
N MET A 192 21.25 6.23 -14.47
CA MET A 192 22.21 5.35 -13.79
C MET A 192 22.30 3.97 -14.47
N ILE A 193 21.18 3.43 -14.94
CA ILE A 193 21.14 2.17 -15.68
C ILE A 193 21.84 2.33 -17.06
N ARG A 194 21.53 3.39 -17.80
CA ARG A 194 22.15 3.64 -19.12
C ARG A 194 23.66 3.87 -19.05
N THR A 195 24.15 4.46 -17.97
CA THR A 195 25.58 4.71 -17.77
C THR A 195 26.34 3.56 -17.11
N GLY A 196 25.64 2.49 -16.71
CA GLY A 196 26.23 1.35 -16.02
C GLY A 196 26.55 1.60 -14.55
N GLU A 197 26.15 2.74 -13.98
CA GLU A 197 26.25 3.02 -12.55
C GLU A 197 25.34 2.08 -11.73
N LEU A 198 24.23 1.64 -12.34
CA LEU A 198 23.28 0.71 -11.76
C LEU A 198 23.00 -0.43 -12.75
N SER A 199 23.15 -1.68 -12.32
CA SER A 199 22.88 -2.87 -13.14
C SER A 199 21.48 -3.41 -12.87
N LEU A 200 20.63 -3.48 -13.92
CA LEU A 200 19.32 -4.14 -13.83
C LEU A 200 19.46 -5.63 -13.46
N ALA A 201 20.43 -6.34 -14.05
CA ALA A 201 20.68 -7.74 -13.74
C ALA A 201 20.98 -7.92 -12.24
N ALA A 202 21.85 -7.07 -11.68
CA ALA A 202 22.18 -7.13 -10.25
C ALA A 202 21.00 -6.75 -9.35
N LEU A 203 20.10 -5.87 -9.80
CA LEU A 203 18.90 -5.52 -9.03
C LEU A 203 17.91 -6.69 -8.90
N PHE A 204 17.82 -7.52 -9.93
CA PHE A 204 16.89 -8.65 -10.01
C PHE A 204 17.58 -10.02 -9.94
N ASP A 205 18.82 -10.07 -9.46
CA ASP A 205 19.57 -11.31 -9.28
C ASP A 205 18.88 -12.20 -8.23
N GLU A 206 18.81 -13.51 -8.50
CA GLU A 206 18.21 -14.49 -7.60
C GLU A 206 18.98 -14.68 -6.30
N ASP A 207 20.29 -14.40 -6.26
CA ASP A 207 21.12 -14.37 -5.05
C ASP A 207 20.69 -13.30 -4.03
N MET A 208 19.64 -12.56 -4.36
CA MET A 208 18.96 -11.63 -3.46
C MET A 208 18.43 -12.28 -2.17
N LEU A 209 18.15 -13.57 -2.21
CA LEU A 209 17.43 -14.26 -1.14
C LEU A 209 18.29 -14.71 0.04
N GLY A 210 19.62 -14.62 -0.07
CA GLY A 210 20.54 -14.96 1.01
C GLY A 210 20.67 -13.85 2.06
N ASP A 211 21.89 -13.33 2.20
CA ASP A 211 22.26 -12.35 3.23
C ASP A 211 21.40 -11.09 3.24
N ASP A 212 20.87 -10.67 2.07
CA ASP A 212 20.02 -9.49 1.97
C ASP A 212 18.64 -9.70 2.62
N LEU A 213 18.07 -10.90 2.48
CA LEU A 213 16.80 -11.25 3.11
C LEU A 213 16.95 -11.36 4.62
N ASP A 214 17.99 -12.03 5.09
CA ASP A 214 18.27 -12.22 6.52
C ASP A 214 18.52 -10.87 7.23
N ALA A 215 19.35 -10.01 6.63
CA ALA A 215 19.60 -8.67 7.13
C ALA A 215 18.33 -7.80 7.13
N TRP A 216 17.48 -7.94 6.09
CA TRP A 216 16.21 -7.23 6.02
C TRP A 216 15.21 -7.74 7.06
N LEU A 217 15.08 -9.05 7.25
CA LEU A 217 14.18 -9.64 8.23
C LEU A 217 14.49 -9.14 9.64
N ALA A 218 15.77 -9.00 9.99
CA ALA A 218 16.22 -8.52 11.29
C ALA A 218 15.78 -7.05 11.58
N GLU A 219 15.70 -6.20 10.56
CA GLU A 219 15.39 -4.76 10.70
C GLU A 219 13.95 -4.39 10.28
N SER A 220 13.23 -5.33 9.65
CA SER A 220 11.97 -5.06 8.98
C SER A 220 10.82 -4.76 9.95
N TRP A 221 10.20 -3.59 9.78
CA TRP A 221 8.94 -3.29 10.49
C TRP A 221 7.76 -4.15 9.99
N MET A 222 7.84 -4.75 8.79
CA MET A 222 6.86 -5.75 8.34
C MET A 222 6.89 -7.00 9.22
N MET A 223 8.06 -7.42 9.71
CA MET A 223 8.18 -8.50 10.70
C MET A 223 7.45 -8.13 11.99
N LYS A 224 7.62 -6.90 12.47
CA LYS A 224 6.90 -6.40 13.66
C LYS A 224 5.38 -6.39 13.45
N ARG A 225 4.93 -6.00 12.27
CA ARG A 225 3.50 -6.02 11.90
C ARG A 225 2.96 -7.45 11.79
N SER A 226 3.70 -8.35 11.15
CA SER A 226 3.32 -9.77 11.02
C SER A 226 3.36 -10.47 12.37
N PHE A 227 4.37 -10.19 13.18
CA PHE A 227 4.47 -10.69 14.56
C PHE A 227 3.23 -10.29 15.39
N ARG A 228 2.80 -9.04 15.29
CA ARG A 228 1.58 -8.58 15.96
C ARG A 228 0.35 -9.41 15.59
N ASN A 229 0.17 -9.70 14.31
CA ASN A 229 -0.94 -10.53 13.83
C ASN A 229 -0.82 -11.97 14.37
N CYS A 230 0.36 -12.54 14.30
CA CYS A 230 0.64 -13.88 14.86
C CYS A 230 0.39 -13.90 16.38
N ALA A 231 0.81 -12.89 17.10
CA ALA A 231 0.64 -12.75 18.54
C ALA A 231 -0.84 -12.62 18.94
N LEU A 232 -1.66 -11.94 18.12
CA LEU A 232 -3.11 -11.89 18.30
C LEU A 232 -3.77 -13.25 18.05
N ILE A 233 -3.36 -13.98 16.98
CA ILE A 233 -3.87 -15.29 16.63
C ILE A 233 -3.52 -16.33 17.71
N SER A 234 -2.29 -16.29 18.21
CA SER A 234 -1.80 -17.22 19.24
C SER A 234 -2.29 -16.90 20.66
N GLY A 235 -2.96 -15.75 20.84
CA GLY A 235 -3.41 -15.29 22.15
C GLY A 235 -2.32 -14.72 23.06
N LEU A 236 -1.12 -14.45 22.53
CA LEU A 236 -0.06 -13.75 23.26
C LEU A 236 -0.42 -12.30 23.55
N ILE A 237 -1.22 -11.70 22.67
CA ILE A 237 -1.75 -10.34 22.83
C ILE A 237 -3.27 -10.42 22.87
N GLU A 238 -3.86 -9.95 23.95
CA GLU A 238 -5.30 -9.90 24.12
C GLU A 238 -5.85 -8.57 23.63
N LYS A 239 -6.62 -8.62 22.53
CA LYS A 239 -7.28 -7.44 21.94
C LYS A 239 -8.60 -7.10 22.62
N ARG A 240 -9.34 -8.13 23.07
CA ARG A 240 -10.68 -8.00 23.65
C ARG A 240 -10.72 -8.56 25.05
N HIS A 241 -11.13 -7.74 26.01
CA HIS A 241 -11.58 -8.14 27.33
C HIS A 241 -13.10 -7.97 27.44
N PRO A 242 -13.80 -8.74 28.27
CA PRO A 242 -15.20 -8.48 28.55
C PRO A 242 -15.41 -7.02 28.95
N GLY A 243 -16.15 -6.26 28.14
CA GLY A 243 -16.44 -4.84 28.36
C GLY A 243 -15.38 -3.84 27.91
N ASN A 244 -14.26 -4.30 27.32
CA ASN A 244 -13.20 -3.38 26.84
C ASN A 244 -12.52 -3.91 25.57
N GLU A 245 -12.48 -3.13 24.52
CA GLU A 245 -11.75 -3.43 23.28
C GLU A 245 -10.57 -2.46 23.13
N LYS A 246 -9.35 -3.00 23.04
CA LYS A 246 -8.15 -2.19 22.86
C LYS A 246 -8.03 -1.73 21.41
N SER A 247 -7.72 -0.47 21.19
CA SER A 247 -7.36 0.06 19.86
C SER A 247 -6.06 -0.57 19.35
N GLY A 248 -5.83 -0.49 18.05
CA GLY A 248 -4.59 -0.94 17.44
C GLY A 248 -3.35 -0.30 18.07
N ARG A 249 -3.41 0.99 18.41
CA ARG A 249 -2.36 1.72 19.14
C ARG A 249 -2.08 1.17 20.53
N GLN A 250 -3.11 0.86 21.30
CA GLN A 250 -2.97 0.29 22.64
C GLN A 250 -2.34 -1.11 22.62
N VAL A 251 -2.63 -1.89 21.59
CA VAL A 251 -2.01 -3.20 21.36
C VAL A 251 -0.54 -3.07 20.96
N THR A 252 -0.18 -2.01 20.21
CA THR A 252 1.20 -1.76 19.79
C THR A 252 2.11 -1.33 20.95
N VAL A 253 1.57 -0.60 21.91
CA VAL A 253 2.33 -0.16 23.11
C VAL A 253 2.55 -1.31 24.09
N SER A 254 1.74 -2.36 24.01
CA SER A 254 1.83 -3.53 24.91
C SER A 254 2.69 -4.68 24.37
N ALA A 255 3.20 -4.55 23.15
CA ALA A 255 4.07 -5.51 22.47
C ALA A 255 5.51 -4.99 22.38
#